data_3e1c567a80be5e13f3a420a304e34d0b
#
_entry.id   3e1c567a80be5e13f3a420a304e34d0b
#
_cell.length_a   1.000
_cell.length_b   1.000
_cell.length_c   1.000
_cell.angle_alpha   90.00
_cell.angle_beta   90.00
_cell.angle_gamma   90.00
#
_symmetry.space_group_name_H-M   'P 1'
#
loop_
_entity.id
_entity.type
_entity.pdbx_description
1 polymer ?
#
loop_
_entity_poly.entity_id
_entity_poly.type
_entity_poly.pdbx_seq_one_letter_code
_entity_poly.pdbx_strand_id
1 'polypeptide(L)'
;MIHYLVAIYYRIIIIINDLFNTSIYKKIKNEYQAIQLGKKHNYVSGSNVYLGKYLNEKVIIKGFDIFNLYKNEINILNILNQNNFVPGILKVSKKYFIEEYVDGQTFDEYLKENMVNDKILKQIIEYLDYLYSYKIVHRDIRPENIIINRENIKVIDYGCAIKVDNKLFKFPLRVEKTLGEKYKNHDYWDDASSFYNILKPYVKDDNEFFLEIKKREKRLIYERES
;
A
#
# COMPACT_ATOMS: atom_id res chain seq x y z
N MET A 1 -11.07 -11.56 29.05
CA MET A 1 -12.43 -11.04 28.88
C MET A 1 -12.47 -9.82 27.95
N ILE A 2 -11.68 -8.77 28.16
CA ILE A 2 -11.64 -7.55 27.33
C ILE A 2 -11.31 -7.86 25.85
N HIS A 3 -10.33 -8.71 25.55
CA HIS A 3 -9.98 -9.09 24.18
C HIS A 3 -11.11 -9.81 23.42
N TYR A 4 -11.95 -10.54 24.14
CA TYR A 4 -13.09 -11.24 23.54
C TYR A 4 -14.22 -10.28 23.18
N LEU A 5 -14.50 -9.31 24.05
CA LEU A 5 -15.49 -8.25 23.79
C LEU A 5 -15.08 -7.34 22.63
N VAL A 6 -13.79 -7.01 22.53
CA VAL A 6 -13.23 -6.26 21.42
C VAL A 6 -13.37 -7.03 20.09
N ALA A 7 -13.12 -8.34 20.12
CA ALA A 7 -13.30 -9.18 18.92
C ALA A 7 -14.77 -9.29 18.48
N ILE A 8 -15.71 -9.37 19.41
CA ILE A 8 -17.16 -9.36 19.12
C ILE A 8 -17.58 -8.00 18.55
N TYR A 9 -17.14 -6.90 19.16
CA TYR A 9 -17.42 -5.54 18.67
C TYR A 9 -16.97 -5.36 17.22
N TYR A 10 -15.75 -5.76 16.88
CA TYR A 10 -15.26 -5.72 15.49
C TYR A 10 -16.05 -6.63 14.54
N ARG A 11 -16.47 -7.82 14.98
CA ARG A 11 -17.34 -8.70 14.17
C ARG A 11 -18.69 -8.06 13.89
N ILE A 12 -19.31 -7.41 14.88
CA ILE A 12 -20.58 -6.71 14.72
C ILE A 12 -20.42 -5.55 13.73
N ILE A 13 -19.37 -4.75 13.87
CA ILE A 13 -19.07 -3.65 12.93
C ILE A 13 -18.89 -4.17 11.51
N ILE A 14 -18.19 -5.29 11.34
CA ILE A 14 -17.99 -5.93 10.02
C ILE A 14 -19.34 -6.36 9.42
N ILE A 15 -20.22 -6.99 10.20
CA ILE A 15 -21.55 -7.42 9.75
C ILE A 15 -22.43 -6.22 9.37
N ILE A 16 -22.44 -5.16 10.20
CA ILE A 16 -23.18 -3.93 9.92
C ILE A 16 -22.66 -3.28 8.63
N ASN A 17 -21.34 -3.18 8.47
CA ASN A 17 -20.73 -2.63 7.27
C ASN A 17 -21.02 -3.47 6.03
N ASP A 18 -21.11 -4.80 6.15
CA ASP A 18 -21.51 -5.67 5.03
C ASP A 18 -22.94 -5.38 4.56
N LEU A 19 -23.87 -5.14 5.48
CA LEU A 19 -25.25 -4.77 5.14
C LEU A 19 -25.30 -3.41 4.41
N PHE A 20 -24.47 -2.45 4.81
CA PHE A 20 -24.37 -1.15 4.14
C PHE A 20 -23.57 -1.22 2.83
N ASN A 21 -22.52 -2.04 2.77
CA ASN A 21 -21.68 -2.20 1.58
C ASN A 21 -22.38 -2.89 0.41
N THR A 22 -23.42 -3.71 0.65
CA THR A 22 -24.20 -4.29 -0.44
C THR A 22 -24.80 -3.25 -1.38
N SER A 23 -25.22 -2.09 -0.86
CA SER A 23 -25.75 -1.00 -1.68
C SER A 23 -24.65 -0.27 -2.46
N ILE A 24 -23.47 -0.06 -1.83
CA ILE A 24 -22.31 0.59 -2.46
C ILE A 24 -21.69 -0.31 -3.50
N TYR A 25 -21.54 -1.60 -3.20
CA TYR A 25 -21.04 -2.59 -4.15
C TYR A 25 -21.92 -2.68 -5.39
N LYS A 26 -23.26 -2.75 -5.22
CA LYS A 26 -24.20 -2.73 -6.34
C LYS A 26 -24.03 -1.47 -7.19
N LYS A 27 -23.89 -0.31 -6.55
CA LYS A 27 -23.65 0.96 -7.24
C LYS A 27 -22.35 0.94 -8.03
N ILE A 28 -21.23 0.57 -7.39
CA ILE A 28 -19.90 0.48 -8.04
C ILE A 28 -19.95 -0.52 -9.20
N LYS A 29 -20.53 -1.71 -8.98
CA LYS A 29 -20.66 -2.74 -10.00
C LYS A 29 -21.43 -2.25 -11.22
N ASN A 30 -22.54 -1.56 -11.03
CA ASN A 30 -23.39 -1.09 -12.12
C ASN A 30 -22.82 0.16 -12.82
N GLU A 31 -22.29 1.13 -12.05
CA GLU A 31 -21.77 2.38 -12.58
C GLU A 31 -20.44 2.18 -13.33
N TYR A 32 -19.58 1.30 -12.85
CA TYR A 32 -18.21 1.11 -13.36
C TYR A 32 -17.97 -0.28 -13.97
N GLN A 33 -19.01 -1.11 -14.16
CA GLN A 33 -18.86 -2.50 -14.61
C GLN A 33 -17.80 -3.27 -13.79
N ALA A 34 -17.76 -3.00 -12.49
CA ALA A 34 -16.67 -3.41 -11.63
C ALA A 34 -16.80 -4.85 -11.15
N ILE A 35 -15.68 -5.55 -11.06
CA ILE A 35 -15.53 -6.85 -10.42
C ILE A 35 -14.69 -6.70 -9.16
N GLN A 36 -15.06 -7.40 -8.10
CA GLN A 36 -14.29 -7.39 -6.85
C GLN A 36 -13.00 -8.18 -7.00
N LEU A 37 -11.89 -7.60 -6.57
CA LEU A 37 -10.60 -8.26 -6.50
C LEU A 37 -10.41 -8.88 -5.11
N GLY A 38 -9.92 -10.13 -5.10
CA GLY A 38 -9.61 -10.85 -3.87
C GLY A 38 -10.85 -11.34 -3.09
N LYS A 39 -10.62 -11.81 -1.85
CA LYS A 39 -11.68 -12.29 -0.96
C LYS A 39 -12.50 -11.11 -0.45
N LYS A 40 -13.82 -11.34 -0.31
CA LYS A 40 -14.84 -10.35 0.06
C LYS A 40 -14.58 -9.57 1.36
N HIS A 41 -13.61 -9.98 2.15
CA HIS A 41 -13.23 -9.31 3.40
C HIS A 41 -11.73 -9.34 3.56
N ASN A 42 -11.10 -8.20 3.37
CA ASN A 42 -9.81 -7.99 3.99
C ASN A 42 -10.08 -7.62 5.46
N TYR A 43 -10.08 -8.63 6.35
CA TYR A 43 -10.36 -8.45 7.78
C TYR A 43 -9.40 -7.50 8.48
N VAL A 44 -8.28 -7.18 7.84
CA VAL A 44 -7.25 -6.32 8.41
C VAL A 44 -7.54 -4.85 8.15
N SER A 45 -7.90 -4.49 6.92
CA SER A 45 -8.12 -3.09 6.52
C SER A 45 -9.59 -2.70 6.43
N GLY A 46 -10.50 -3.68 6.23
CA GLY A 46 -11.92 -3.39 5.99
C GLY A 46 -12.21 -2.69 4.66
N SER A 47 -11.20 -2.57 3.79
CA SER A 47 -11.36 -1.98 2.46
C SER A 47 -11.74 -3.03 1.42
N ASN A 48 -12.57 -2.63 0.46
CA ASN A 48 -12.94 -3.44 -0.68
C ASN A 48 -12.30 -2.85 -1.94
N VAL A 49 -11.59 -3.70 -2.69
CA VAL A 49 -10.90 -3.31 -3.92
C VAL A 49 -11.62 -3.93 -5.12
N TYR A 50 -11.87 -3.13 -6.14
CA TYR A 50 -12.54 -3.55 -7.36
C TYR A 50 -11.74 -3.12 -8.59
N LEU A 51 -11.72 -4.00 -9.60
CA LEU A 51 -11.32 -3.64 -10.97
C LEU A 51 -12.56 -3.20 -11.74
N GLY A 52 -12.54 -2.02 -12.30
CA GLY A 52 -13.65 -1.46 -13.04
C GLY A 52 -13.22 -0.68 -14.27
N LYS A 53 -14.19 0.04 -14.86
CA LYS A 53 -13.96 0.97 -15.97
C LYS A 53 -14.44 2.37 -15.61
N TYR A 54 -13.62 3.36 -15.87
CA TYR A 54 -13.95 4.79 -15.78
C TYR A 54 -13.43 5.51 -17.01
N LEU A 55 -14.29 6.24 -17.71
CA LEU A 55 -13.97 6.91 -19.01
C LEU A 55 -13.34 5.95 -20.03
N ASN A 56 -13.84 4.71 -20.10
CA ASN A 56 -13.38 3.60 -20.95
C ASN A 56 -12.00 3.02 -20.58
N GLU A 57 -11.32 3.55 -19.56
CA GLU A 57 -10.04 3.03 -19.07
C GLU A 57 -10.25 2.06 -17.89
N LYS A 58 -9.35 1.08 -17.76
CA LYS A 58 -9.28 0.22 -16.58
C LYS A 58 -8.89 1.05 -15.37
N VAL A 59 -9.57 0.82 -14.25
CA VAL A 59 -9.30 1.54 -13.00
C VAL A 59 -9.40 0.62 -11.79
N ILE A 60 -8.75 1.01 -10.70
CA ILE A 60 -8.96 0.44 -9.37
C ILE A 60 -9.92 1.34 -8.59
N ILE A 61 -10.92 0.72 -7.96
CA ILE A 61 -11.88 1.40 -7.11
C ILE A 61 -11.71 0.86 -5.70
N LYS A 62 -11.34 1.72 -4.77
CA LYS A 62 -11.20 1.37 -3.35
C LYS A 62 -12.38 1.95 -2.57
N GLY A 63 -13.17 1.07 -1.99
CA GLY A 63 -14.38 1.42 -1.27
C GLY A 63 -14.19 1.36 0.23
N PHE A 64 -15.13 1.95 0.94
CA PHE A 64 -15.28 2.11 2.38
C PHE A 64 -14.42 1.16 3.24
N ASP A 65 -13.69 1.72 4.17
CA ASP A 65 -12.96 0.99 5.21
C ASP A 65 -13.36 1.44 6.63
N ILE A 66 -13.20 0.54 7.60
CA ILE A 66 -13.56 0.77 9.01
C ILE A 66 -12.57 1.74 9.67
N PHE A 67 -11.34 1.81 9.18
CA PHE A 67 -10.22 2.50 9.82
C PHE A 67 -9.86 3.82 9.14
N ASN A 68 -10.67 4.26 8.17
CA ASN A 68 -10.39 5.44 7.35
C ASN A 68 -9.03 5.37 6.58
N LEU A 69 -8.54 4.15 6.30
CA LEU A 69 -7.29 3.95 5.55
C LEU A 69 -7.39 4.60 4.16
N TYR A 70 -8.56 4.50 3.51
CA TYR A 70 -8.80 5.15 2.21
C TYR A 70 -8.65 6.68 2.27
N LYS A 71 -9.05 7.32 3.38
CA LYS A 71 -8.86 8.77 3.58
C LYS A 71 -7.39 9.11 3.74
N ASN A 72 -6.66 8.28 4.49
CA ASN A 72 -5.23 8.41 4.63
C ASN A 72 -4.55 8.22 3.28
N GLU A 73 -4.91 7.19 2.54
CA GLU A 73 -4.38 6.91 1.21
C GLU A 73 -4.61 8.07 0.24
N ILE A 74 -5.83 8.62 0.17
CA ILE A 74 -6.14 9.81 -0.62
C ILE A 74 -5.25 10.98 -0.24
N ASN A 75 -5.09 11.25 1.06
CA ASN A 75 -4.26 12.35 1.54
C ASN A 75 -2.79 12.17 1.16
N ILE A 76 -2.25 10.97 1.33
CA ILE A 76 -0.86 10.65 0.96
C ILE A 76 -0.66 10.73 -0.54
N LEU A 77 -1.54 10.12 -1.34
CA LEU A 77 -1.45 10.17 -2.80
C LEU A 77 -1.59 11.60 -3.35
N ASN A 78 -2.42 12.45 -2.74
CA ASN A 78 -2.49 13.87 -3.09
C ASN A 78 -1.21 14.64 -2.78
N ILE A 79 -0.49 14.28 -1.70
CA ILE A 79 0.82 14.85 -1.37
C ILE A 79 1.88 14.38 -2.38
N LEU A 80 1.85 13.07 -2.73
CA LEU A 80 2.75 12.43 -3.69
C LEU A 80 2.32 12.65 -5.15
N ASN A 81 1.50 13.64 -5.42
CA ASN A 81 0.83 13.84 -6.71
C ASN A 81 1.81 13.93 -7.87
N GLN A 82 1.44 13.27 -8.99
CA GLN A 82 2.08 13.38 -10.31
C GLN A 82 3.50 12.83 -10.44
N ASN A 83 3.83 11.78 -9.71
CA ASN A 83 5.07 11.04 -9.93
C ASN A 83 4.80 9.69 -10.60
N ASN A 84 5.74 9.23 -11.42
CA ASN A 84 5.64 7.94 -12.12
C ASN A 84 5.65 6.72 -11.17
N PHE A 85 6.08 6.90 -9.91
CA PHE A 85 6.18 5.84 -8.92
C PHE A 85 4.88 5.51 -8.18
N VAL A 86 3.86 6.37 -8.26
CA VAL A 86 2.61 6.20 -7.51
C VAL A 86 1.40 6.23 -8.45
N PRO A 87 0.28 5.54 -8.12
CA PRO A 87 -0.93 5.63 -8.92
C PRO A 87 -1.59 7.01 -8.78
N GLY A 88 -2.12 7.52 -9.89
CA GLY A 88 -2.88 8.77 -9.89
C GLY A 88 -4.30 8.58 -9.33
N ILE A 89 -4.80 9.56 -8.56
CA ILE A 89 -6.21 9.61 -8.18
C ILE A 89 -7.02 10.22 -9.33
N LEU A 90 -8.03 9.48 -9.80
CA LEU A 90 -8.89 9.89 -10.91
C LEU A 90 -10.21 10.51 -10.43
N LYS A 91 -10.76 10.01 -9.30
CA LYS A 91 -12.03 10.50 -8.75
C LYS A 91 -12.10 10.18 -7.25
N VAL A 92 -12.56 11.15 -6.47
CA VAL A 92 -12.88 10.94 -5.06
C VAL A 92 -14.39 11.06 -4.86
N SER A 93 -14.98 10.13 -4.13
CA SER A 93 -16.38 10.11 -3.73
C SER A 93 -16.50 9.98 -2.20
N LYS A 94 -17.73 10.11 -1.69
CA LYS A 94 -18.00 10.07 -0.24
C LYS A 94 -17.64 8.73 0.43
N LYS A 95 -17.66 7.62 -0.34
CA LYS A 95 -17.52 6.24 0.17
C LYS A 95 -16.52 5.38 -0.61
N TYR A 96 -15.92 5.90 -1.65
CA TYR A 96 -14.91 5.24 -2.47
C TYR A 96 -14.08 6.28 -3.21
N PHE A 97 -12.92 5.87 -3.68
CA PHE A 97 -12.16 6.63 -4.67
C PHE A 97 -11.73 5.73 -5.82
N ILE A 98 -11.39 6.34 -6.93
CA ILE A 98 -10.93 5.70 -8.15
C ILE A 98 -9.50 6.12 -8.37
N GLU A 99 -8.61 5.15 -8.52
CA GLU A 99 -7.21 5.37 -8.87
C GLU A 99 -6.86 4.67 -10.18
N GLU A 100 -5.77 5.09 -10.75
CA GLU A 100 -5.16 4.49 -11.93
C GLU A 100 -4.98 2.98 -11.74
N TYR A 101 -5.38 2.20 -12.76
CA TYR A 101 -4.97 0.80 -12.85
C TYR A 101 -3.53 0.75 -13.33
N VAL A 102 -2.64 0.24 -12.50
CA VAL A 102 -1.25 0.02 -12.87
C VAL A 102 -1.14 -1.31 -13.61
N ASP A 103 -0.91 -1.24 -14.93
CA ASP A 103 -0.67 -2.46 -15.73
C ASP A 103 0.72 -3.01 -15.44
N GLY A 104 0.85 -4.33 -15.43
CA GLY A 104 2.11 -5.02 -15.15
C GLY A 104 1.91 -6.27 -14.28
N GLN A 105 3.04 -6.81 -13.81
CA GLN A 105 3.06 -7.92 -12.86
C GLN A 105 3.53 -7.44 -11.49
N THR A 106 3.13 -8.13 -10.44
CA THR A 106 3.67 -7.86 -9.11
C THR A 106 5.15 -8.20 -9.05
N PHE A 107 5.88 -7.53 -8.18
CA PHE A 107 7.31 -7.83 -8.02
C PHE A 107 7.54 -9.27 -7.53
N ASP A 108 6.61 -9.83 -6.75
CA ASP A 108 6.60 -11.24 -6.37
C ASP A 108 6.55 -12.19 -7.59
N GLU A 109 5.70 -11.84 -8.58
CA GLU A 109 5.63 -12.57 -9.85
C GLU A 109 6.90 -12.40 -10.68
N TYR A 110 7.41 -11.17 -10.78
CA TYR A 110 8.64 -10.86 -11.49
C TYR A 110 9.84 -11.63 -10.95
N LEU A 111 10.01 -11.68 -9.63
CA LEU A 111 11.14 -12.34 -8.96
C LEU A 111 11.17 -13.86 -9.10
N LYS A 112 10.06 -14.49 -9.52
CA LYS A 112 10.04 -15.94 -9.78
C LYS A 112 10.86 -16.34 -11.02
N GLU A 113 10.94 -15.44 -11.98
CA GLU A 113 11.52 -15.72 -13.31
C GLU A 113 12.72 -14.81 -13.65
N ASN A 114 12.95 -13.75 -12.85
CA ASN A 114 13.93 -12.74 -13.19
C ASN A 114 14.85 -12.39 -12.01
N MET A 115 16.10 -12.07 -12.34
CA MET A 115 16.99 -11.35 -11.43
C MET A 115 16.72 -9.86 -11.51
N VAL A 116 16.99 -9.14 -10.42
CA VAL A 116 16.82 -7.69 -10.39
C VAL A 116 17.98 -7.00 -11.08
N ASN A 117 17.67 -6.18 -12.07
CA ASN A 117 18.69 -5.42 -12.82
C ASN A 117 18.91 -4.01 -12.22
N ASP A 118 19.99 -3.37 -12.66
CA ASP A 118 20.40 -2.05 -12.18
C ASP A 118 19.36 -0.96 -12.44
N LYS A 119 18.56 -1.09 -13.51
CA LYS A 119 17.50 -0.12 -13.83
C LYS A 119 16.39 -0.12 -12.76
N ILE A 120 15.99 -1.31 -12.29
CA ILE A 120 15.02 -1.44 -11.21
C ILE A 120 15.62 -0.91 -9.90
N LEU A 121 16.88 -1.24 -9.60
CA LEU A 121 17.56 -0.76 -8.39
C LEU A 121 17.66 0.76 -8.36
N LYS A 122 18.02 1.41 -9.47
CA LYS A 122 18.04 2.87 -9.60
C LYS A 122 16.67 3.49 -9.32
N GLN A 123 15.61 2.93 -9.88
CA GLN A 123 14.25 3.43 -9.64
C GLN A 123 13.80 3.26 -8.19
N ILE A 124 14.20 2.18 -7.51
CA ILE A 124 13.96 2.01 -6.07
C ILE A 124 14.66 3.11 -5.27
N ILE A 125 15.90 3.45 -5.63
CA ILE A 125 16.64 4.57 -5.01
C ILE A 125 15.91 5.90 -5.23
N GLU A 126 15.53 6.18 -6.47
CA GLU A 126 14.77 7.40 -6.82
C GLU A 126 13.43 7.47 -6.09
N TYR A 127 12.73 6.34 -5.98
CA TYR A 127 11.49 6.24 -5.21
C TYR A 127 11.69 6.53 -3.72
N LEU A 128 12.72 5.94 -3.09
CA LEU A 128 13.05 6.22 -1.70
C LEU A 128 13.40 7.70 -1.48
N ASP A 129 14.24 8.29 -2.33
CA ASP A 129 14.60 9.70 -2.26
C ASP A 129 13.37 10.60 -2.46
N TYR A 130 12.44 10.18 -3.31
CA TYR A 130 11.16 10.86 -3.50
C TYR A 130 10.31 10.84 -2.23
N LEU A 131 10.12 9.69 -1.58
CA LEU A 131 9.40 9.59 -0.31
C LEU A 131 10.06 10.46 0.78
N TYR A 132 11.40 10.45 0.84
CA TYR A 132 12.16 11.25 1.82
C TYR A 132 11.94 12.74 1.65
N SER A 133 11.83 13.22 0.41
CA SER A 133 11.58 14.65 0.13
C SER A 133 10.25 15.13 0.70
N TYR A 134 9.25 14.24 0.82
CA TYR A 134 7.95 14.52 1.43
C TYR A 134 7.83 14.08 2.89
N LYS A 135 8.90 13.47 3.47
CA LYS A 135 8.93 12.89 4.81
C LYS A 135 7.82 11.83 5.00
N ILE A 136 7.63 10.98 4.00
CA ILE A 136 6.63 9.92 3.99
C ILE A 136 7.34 8.58 4.15
N VAL A 137 6.80 7.70 5.02
CA VAL A 137 7.14 6.30 5.16
C VAL A 137 5.92 5.49 4.72
N HIS A 138 6.11 4.57 3.76
CA HIS A 138 5.04 3.74 3.21
C HIS A 138 4.54 2.70 4.22
N ARG A 139 5.42 2.12 4.99
CA ARG A 139 5.20 1.13 6.05
C ARG A 139 4.71 -0.24 5.61
N ASP A 140 4.34 -0.43 4.36
CA ASP A 140 3.89 -1.72 3.81
C ASP A 140 4.61 -2.06 2.49
N ILE A 141 5.93 -1.78 2.42
CA ILE A 141 6.77 -2.19 1.29
C ILE A 141 6.89 -3.71 1.31
N ARG A 142 6.33 -4.33 0.28
CA ARG A 142 6.37 -5.78 0.04
C ARG A 142 6.19 -6.08 -1.44
N PRO A 143 6.65 -7.24 -1.94
CA PRO A 143 6.65 -7.53 -3.38
C PRO A 143 5.28 -7.42 -4.04
N GLU A 144 4.20 -7.74 -3.32
CA GLU A 144 2.84 -7.65 -3.83
C GLU A 144 2.35 -6.21 -4.04
N ASN A 145 2.98 -5.24 -3.36
CA ASN A 145 2.65 -3.81 -3.47
C ASN A 145 3.56 -3.05 -4.45
N ILE A 146 4.41 -3.75 -5.20
CA ILE A 146 5.29 -3.18 -6.22
C ILE A 146 4.89 -3.78 -7.56
N ILE A 147 4.52 -2.96 -8.52
CA ILE A 147 4.17 -3.38 -9.87
C ILE A 147 5.32 -3.07 -10.82
N ILE A 148 5.69 -4.06 -11.62
CA ILE A 148 6.72 -3.94 -12.66
C ILE A 148 6.04 -3.94 -14.03
N ASN A 149 6.27 -2.88 -14.80
CA ASN A 149 5.86 -2.79 -16.20
C ASN A 149 7.05 -2.40 -17.05
N ARG A 150 7.52 -3.30 -17.91
CA ARG A 150 8.69 -3.08 -18.79
C ARG A 150 9.87 -2.45 -18.04
N GLU A 151 10.21 -3.02 -16.88
CA GLU A 151 11.29 -2.55 -16.00
C GLU A 151 11.04 -1.18 -15.31
N ASN A 152 9.83 -0.62 -15.40
CA ASN A 152 9.45 0.53 -14.61
C ASN A 152 8.70 0.04 -13.36
N ILE A 153 9.01 0.65 -12.21
CA ILE A 153 8.33 0.32 -10.96
C ILE A 153 7.20 1.31 -10.68
N LYS A 154 6.12 0.82 -10.09
CA LYS A 154 5.10 1.62 -9.43
C LYS A 154 4.72 0.98 -8.10
N VAL A 155 4.70 1.75 -7.04
CA VAL A 155 4.33 1.26 -5.70
C VAL A 155 2.89 1.63 -5.42
N ILE A 156 2.11 0.67 -4.92
CA ILE A 156 0.67 0.80 -4.66
C ILE A 156 0.35 0.58 -3.19
N ASP A 157 -0.88 0.86 -2.80
CA ASP A 157 -1.44 0.64 -1.44
C ASP A 157 -0.81 1.53 -0.36
N TYR A 158 -1.07 2.83 -0.46
CA TYR A 158 -0.62 3.84 0.51
C TYR A 158 -1.55 3.97 1.73
N GLY A 159 -2.49 3.06 1.92
CA GLY A 159 -3.41 3.09 3.07
C GLY A 159 -2.69 3.13 4.40
N CYS A 160 -1.53 2.47 4.49
CA CYS A 160 -0.70 2.41 5.68
C CYS A 160 0.40 3.48 5.76
N ALA A 161 0.60 4.26 4.71
CA ALA A 161 1.65 5.27 4.66
C ALA A 161 1.42 6.40 5.68
N ILE A 162 2.50 7.01 6.15
CA ILE A 162 2.45 8.11 7.12
C ILE A 162 3.44 9.21 6.76
N LYS A 163 3.02 10.47 6.98
CA LYS A 163 3.94 11.59 7.01
C LYS A 163 4.51 11.73 8.41
N VAL A 164 5.82 11.61 8.56
CA VAL A 164 6.51 11.53 9.87
C VAL A 164 6.24 12.75 10.76
N ASP A 165 6.07 13.92 10.16
CA ASP A 165 5.76 15.16 10.89
C ASP A 165 4.27 15.26 11.32
N ASN A 166 3.42 14.36 10.84
CA ASN A 166 1.98 14.41 11.08
C ASN A 166 1.53 13.28 12.00
N LYS A 167 1.55 13.53 13.31
CA LYS A 167 1.13 12.56 14.35
C LYS A 167 -0.39 12.33 14.43
N LEU A 168 -1.18 12.92 13.52
CA LEU A 168 -2.66 12.88 13.61
C LEU A 168 -3.28 11.55 13.17
N PHE A 169 -2.54 10.70 12.44
CA PHE A 169 -3.06 9.42 11.98
C PHE A 169 -2.50 8.26 12.80
N LYS A 170 -3.31 7.79 13.73
CA LYS A 170 -3.04 6.59 14.53
C LYS A 170 -3.78 5.39 13.94
N PHE A 171 -3.04 4.31 13.65
CA PHE A 171 -3.66 3.04 13.33
C PHE A 171 -4.26 2.40 14.58
N PRO A 172 -5.37 1.65 14.42
CA PRO A 172 -5.76 0.70 15.45
C PRO A 172 -4.58 -0.27 15.71
N LEU A 173 -4.27 -0.49 16.99
CA LEU A 173 -3.18 -1.38 17.46
C LEU A 173 -3.14 -2.75 16.74
N ARG A 174 -4.33 -3.25 16.31
CA ARG A 174 -4.42 -4.51 15.56
C ARG A 174 -3.82 -4.41 14.17
N VAL A 175 -4.04 -3.30 13.46
CA VAL A 175 -3.47 -3.05 12.13
C VAL A 175 -1.97 -2.86 12.26
N GLU A 176 -1.53 -2.08 13.24
CA GLU A 176 -0.11 -1.87 13.51
C GLU A 176 0.66 -3.17 13.81
N LYS A 177 0.04 -4.10 14.55
CA LYS A 177 0.66 -5.40 14.85
C LYS A 177 0.78 -6.33 13.64
N THR A 178 -0.02 -6.14 12.60
CA THR A 178 0.02 -6.96 11.38
C THR A 178 0.89 -6.34 10.28
N LEU A 179 1.09 -5.02 10.32
CA LEU A 179 1.99 -4.34 9.42
C LEU A 179 3.44 -4.73 9.73
N GLY A 180 4.17 -5.08 8.69
CA GLY A 180 5.59 -5.41 8.81
C GLY A 180 5.88 -6.70 9.56
N GLU A 181 4.95 -7.66 9.60
CA GLU A 181 5.25 -9.00 10.13
C GLU A 181 6.47 -9.64 9.47
N LYS A 182 6.74 -9.33 8.22
CA LYS A 182 7.95 -9.75 7.50
C LYS A 182 9.21 -9.02 8.00
N TYR A 183 9.06 -7.94 8.76
CA TYR A 183 10.15 -7.08 9.28
C TYR A 183 10.19 -7.03 10.81
N LYS A 184 9.92 -8.16 11.45
CA LYS A 184 9.64 -8.32 12.91
C LYS A 184 10.70 -7.81 13.88
N ASN A 185 11.89 -7.47 13.44
CA ASN A 185 13.02 -7.21 14.34
C ASN A 185 13.31 -5.72 14.56
N HIS A 186 12.40 -4.81 14.16
CA HIS A 186 12.65 -3.38 14.31
C HIS A 186 11.55 -2.71 15.13
N ASP A 187 11.94 -1.85 16.05
CA ASP A 187 11.03 -0.98 16.80
C ASP A 187 10.56 0.22 15.97
N TYR A 188 10.88 0.25 14.71
CA TYR A 188 10.57 1.31 13.75
C TYR A 188 10.26 0.74 12.37
N TRP A 189 9.61 1.58 11.53
CA TRP A 189 9.35 1.30 10.13
C TRP A 189 10.39 1.99 9.26
N ASP A 190 10.98 1.25 8.33
CA ASP A 190 12.01 1.72 7.41
C ASP A 190 11.82 1.08 6.04
N ASP A 191 11.41 1.90 5.07
CA ASP A 191 11.13 1.41 3.72
C ASP A 191 12.43 0.96 3.00
N ALA A 192 13.57 1.59 3.28
CA ALA A 192 14.86 1.17 2.70
C ALA A 192 15.28 -0.21 3.21
N SER A 193 15.16 -0.48 4.52
CA SER A 193 15.37 -1.81 5.09
C SER A 193 14.42 -2.84 4.49
N SER A 194 13.18 -2.45 4.21
CA SER A 194 12.18 -3.32 3.59
C SER A 194 12.61 -3.72 2.19
N PHE A 195 13.01 -2.76 1.35
CA PHE A 195 13.55 -3.04 0.01
C PHE A 195 14.82 -3.87 0.08
N TYR A 196 15.76 -3.52 0.96
CA TYR A 196 17.01 -4.28 1.11
C TYR A 196 16.75 -5.77 1.40
N ASN A 197 15.84 -6.07 2.34
CA ASN A 197 15.49 -7.44 2.69
C ASN A 197 14.79 -8.20 1.56
N ILE A 198 13.93 -7.53 0.78
CA ILE A 198 13.27 -8.13 -0.38
C ILE A 198 14.29 -8.48 -1.47
N LEU A 199 15.23 -7.56 -1.73
CA LEU A 199 16.20 -7.67 -2.84
C LEU A 199 17.38 -8.60 -2.57
N LYS A 200 17.77 -8.76 -1.29
CA LYS A 200 18.94 -9.52 -0.87
C LYS A 200 19.10 -10.92 -1.52
N PRO A 201 18.03 -11.72 -1.72
CA PRO A 201 18.16 -13.01 -2.40
C PRO A 201 18.37 -12.93 -3.92
N TYR A 202 18.15 -11.76 -4.54
CA TYR A 202 18.05 -11.58 -6.00
C TYR A 202 19.09 -10.64 -6.59
N VAL A 203 19.96 -10.10 -5.75
CA VAL A 203 21.00 -9.14 -6.15
C VAL A 203 22.33 -9.56 -5.54
N LYS A 204 23.42 -9.35 -6.26
CA LYS A 204 24.77 -9.61 -5.74
C LYS A 204 25.12 -8.62 -4.62
N ASP A 205 25.80 -9.10 -3.59
CA ASP A 205 26.17 -8.30 -2.41
C ASP A 205 27.07 -7.10 -2.73
N ASP A 206 27.87 -7.17 -3.82
CA ASP A 206 28.79 -6.13 -4.28
C ASP A 206 28.16 -5.15 -5.28
N ASN A 207 26.89 -5.29 -5.63
CA ASN A 207 26.21 -4.38 -6.54
C ASN A 207 26.11 -2.97 -5.92
N GLU A 208 26.62 -1.96 -6.64
CA GLU A 208 26.71 -0.58 -6.14
C GLU A 208 25.36 0.02 -5.79
N PHE A 209 24.29 -0.22 -6.59
CA PHE A 209 22.95 0.30 -6.33
C PHE A 209 22.28 -0.40 -5.15
N PHE A 210 22.54 -1.70 -4.98
CA PHE A 210 22.05 -2.43 -3.83
C PHE A 210 22.69 -1.91 -2.52
N LEU A 211 23.98 -1.60 -2.55
CA LEU A 211 24.68 -0.96 -1.45
C LEU A 211 24.15 0.47 -1.17
N GLU A 212 23.77 1.20 -2.21
CA GLU A 212 23.15 2.52 -2.08
C GLU A 212 21.76 2.46 -1.40
N ILE A 213 20.96 1.40 -1.65
CA ILE A 213 19.70 1.16 -0.93
C ILE A 213 20.01 0.91 0.56
N LYS A 214 21.00 0.08 0.86
CA LYS A 214 21.43 -0.21 2.24
C LYS A 214 21.88 1.05 2.98
N LYS A 215 22.61 1.94 2.34
CA LYS A 215 23.04 3.23 2.94
C LYS A 215 21.88 4.16 3.29
N ARG A 216 20.68 3.92 2.74
CA ARG A 216 19.46 4.68 3.04
C ARG A 216 18.71 4.16 4.25
N GLU A 217 19.09 3.00 4.78
CA GLU A 217 18.52 2.50 6.04
C GLU A 217 18.66 3.55 7.14
N LYS A 218 17.59 3.70 7.94
CA LYS A 218 17.47 4.69 9.03
C LYS A 218 17.53 6.17 8.61
N ARG A 219 17.52 6.47 7.31
CA ARG A 219 17.49 7.88 6.84
C ARG A 219 16.12 8.51 7.08
N LEU A 220 15.04 7.75 6.92
CA LEU A 220 13.70 8.17 7.29
C LEU A 220 12.97 6.99 7.91
N ILE A 221 12.69 7.08 9.20
CA ILE A 221 12.01 6.05 9.98
C ILE A 221 10.76 6.59 10.65
N TYR A 222 9.83 5.69 10.95
CA TYR A 222 8.71 5.97 11.85
C TYR A 222 8.77 4.98 13.02
N GLU A 223 8.93 5.49 14.23
CA GLU A 223 9.00 4.68 15.44
C GLU A 223 7.65 4.03 15.74
N ARG A 224 7.67 2.78 16.19
CA ARG A 224 6.47 2.10 16.67
C ARG A 224 6.05 2.75 17.98
N GLU A 225 4.77 3.09 18.09
CA GLU A 225 4.22 3.51 19.38
C GLU A 225 4.20 2.29 20.33
N SER A 226 4.86 2.41 21.49
CA SER A 226 4.93 1.40 22.56
C SER A 226 3.57 1.20 23.24
#